data_bc438c1663d4ba6080ed192331ca94de
#
_entry.id   bc438c1663d4ba6080ed192331ca94de
#
_cell.length_a   1.000
_cell.length_b   1.000
_cell.length_c   1.000
_cell.angle_alpha   90.00
_cell.angle_beta   90.00
_cell.angle_gamma   90.00
#
_symmetry.space_group_name_H-M   'P 1'
#
loop_
_entity.id
_entity.type
_entity.pdbx_description
1 polymer ?
#
loop_
_entity_poly.entity_id
_entity_poly.type
_entity_poly.pdbx_seq_one_letter_code
_entity_poly.pdbx_strand_id
1 'polypeptide(L)'
;MKINTILASVLLCCSFQTVKGQTNNIYAELLGVGLLGSINYERMIIPDKLFARASYGGISVSTTSSDPVYDDYGYYIGTIDSEVELSLNPLCLGAHYMFGKKWKAEIGGGISYWMIAIDASAEDAASDVGGISISEDGGFLMFYTSVGFRYQNPEGGINVKLGVSPTIASFEGESATLPWPHIGLGYSF
;
A
#
# COMPACT_ATOMS: atom_id res chain seq x y z
N MET A 1 13.62 8.50 18.32
CA MET A 1 13.47 7.07 18.70
C MET A 1 13.45 6.31 17.39
N LYS A 2 14.42 5.42 17.13
CA LYS A 2 14.63 4.85 15.79
C LYS A 2 13.49 3.90 15.43
N ILE A 3 12.90 4.05 14.24
CA ILE A 3 11.84 3.22 13.65
C ILE A 3 12.09 1.71 13.82
N ASN A 4 13.36 1.30 13.75
CA ASN A 4 13.78 -0.09 13.92
C ASN A 4 13.43 -0.69 15.31
N THR A 5 13.37 0.14 16.36
CA THR A 5 13.03 -0.33 17.73
C THR A 5 11.54 -0.59 17.87
N ILE A 6 10.70 0.23 17.20
CA ILE A 6 9.24 0.04 17.20
C ILE A 6 8.88 -1.21 16.38
N LEU A 7 9.52 -1.39 15.23
CA LEU A 7 9.31 -2.57 14.37
C LEU A 7 9.71 -3.87 15.09
N ALA A 8 10.84 -3.85 15.81
CA ALA A 8 11.31 -4.99 16.59
C ALA A 8 10.36 -5.32 17.78
N SER A 9 9.79 -4.30 18.43
CA SER A 9 8.84 -4.49 19.53
C SER A 9 7.51 -5.06 19.04
N VAL A 10 7.02 -4.63 17.88
CA VAL A 10 5.80 -5.16 17.26
C VAL A 10 6.01 -6.61 16.82
N LEU A 11 7.16 -6.95 16.24
CA LEU A 11 7.51 -8.33 15.87
C LEU A 11 7.64 -9.24 17.11
N LEU A 12 8.18 -8.75 18.21
CA LEU A 12 8.34 -9.51 19.45
C LEU A 12 6.99 -9.77 20.13
N CYS A 13 6.05 -8.84 20.10
CA CYS A 13 4.69 -9.03 20.64
C CYS A 13 3.88 -10.04 19.81
N CYS A 14 4.20 -10.26 18.56
CA CYS A 14 3.53 -11.23 17.68
C CYS A 14 3.96 -12.69 17.95
N SER A 15 5.07 -12.93 18.64
CA SER A 15 5.69 -14.26 18.77
C SER A 15 5.21 -15.11 19.97
N PHE A 16 4.39 -14.57 20.87
CA PHE A 16 4.00 -15.30 22.09
C PHE A 16 2.51 -15.57 22.17
N GLN A 17 1.99 -16.52 21.39
CA GLN A 17 0.82 -17.31 21.82
C GLN A 17 0.68 -18.58 20.96
N THR A 18 0.94 -19.73 21.53
CA THR A 18 0.53 -21.06 21.01
C THR A 18 -0.97 -21.22 21.25
N VAL A 19 -1.78 -20.68 20.34
CA VAL A 19 -3.22 -20.97 20.31
C VAL A 19 -3.43 -22.08 19.27
N LYS A 20 -4.06 -23.18 19.68
CA LYS A 20 -4.50 -24.23 18.76
C LYS A 20 -5.59 -23.65 17.85
N GLY A 21 -5.23 -23.38 16.61
CA GLY A 21 -6.10 -22.81 15.57
C GLY A 21 -5.34 -21.76 14.77
N GLN A 22 -5.73 -21.55 13.53
CA GLN A 22 -5.12 -20.53 12.69
C GLN A 22 -5.35 -19.16 13.28
N THR A 23 -4.28 -18.53 13.76
CA THR A 23 -4.34 -17.20 14.34
C THR A 23 -3.77 -16.12 13.43
N ASN A 24 -2.97 -16.52 12.46
CA ASN A 24 -2.27 -15.59 11.59
C ASN A 24 -2.52 -15.91 10.12
N ASN A 25 -2.45 -14.87 9.32
CA ASN A 25 -2.61 -14.97 7.89
C ASN A 25 -1.68 -13.93 7.21
N ILE A 26 -0.95 -14.35 6.19
CA ILE A 26 -0.17 -13.48 5.34
C ILE A 26 -0.65 -13.66 3.89
N TYR A 27 -0.85 -12.57 3.17
CA TYR A 27 -1.30 -12.66 1.78
C TYR A 27 -0.86 -11.45 0.97
N ALA A 28 -0.68 -11.69 -0.33
CA ALA A 28 -0.57 -10.63 -1.32
C ALA A 28 -1.98 -10.30 -1.83
N GLU A 29 -2.24 -9.03 -2.05
CA GLU A 29 -3.49 -8.52 -2.59
C GLU A 29 -3.19 -7.65 -3.79
N LEU A 30 -3.91 -7.87 -4.88
CA LEU A 30 -3.91 -7.01 -6.06
C LEU A 30 -5.11 -6.09 -6.00
N LEU A 31 -4.88 -4.83 -6.34
CA LEU A 31 -5.85 -3.75 -6.21
C LEU A 31 -6.26 -3.51 -4.75
N GLY A 32 -7.43 -2.95 -4.51
CA GLY A 32 -7.90 -2.66 -3.15
C GLY A 32 -7.27 -1.42 -2.54
N VAL A 33 -7.30 -1.34 -1.23
CA VAL A 33 -6.80 -0.16 -0.48
C VAL A 33 -5.28 0.01 -0.60
N GLY A 34 -4.57 -1.06 -0.96
CA GLY A 34 -3.12 -1.07 -1.20
C GLY A 34 -2.71 -0.65 -2.60
N LEU A 35 -3.62 -0.08 -3.40
CA LEU A 35 -3.43 0.29 -4.81
C LEU A 35 -3.21 -0.93 -5.71
N LEU A 36 -2.15 -0.93 -6.55
CA LEU A 36 -1.92 -2.02 -7.49
C LEU A 36 -1.52 -3.33 -6.82
N GLY A 37 -0.79 -3.26 -5.70
CA GLY A 37 -0.36 -4.43 -4.96
C GLY A 37 -0.05 -4.13 -3.52
N SER A 38 -0.33 -5.07 -2.63
CA SER A 38 -0.01 -4.94 -1.22
C SER A 38 0.32 -6.29 -0.58
N ILE A 39 1.13 -6.23 0.48
CA ILE A 39 1.36 -7.32 1.40
C ILE A 39 0.53 -7.04 2.66
N ASN A 40 -0.16 -8.06 3.10
CA ASN A 40 -1.11 -7.97 4.20
C ASN A 40 -0.78 -9.01 5.26
N TYR A 41 -0.87 -8.59 6.52
CA TYR A 41 -0.81 -9.47 7.68
C TYR A 41 -2.11 -9.35 8.46
N GLU A 42 -2.69 -10.46 8.82
CA GLU A 42 -3.88 -10.52 9.65
C GLU A 42 -3.63 -11.39 10.88
N ARG A 43 -4.14 -10.94 12.02
CA ARG A 43 -4.14 -11.69 13.26
C ARG A 43 -5.55 -11.80 13.81
N MET A 44 -5.98 -13.01 14.11
CA MET A 44 -7.27 -13.24 14.74
C MET A 44 -7.24 -12.76 16.19
N ILE A 45 -8.19 -11.89 16.54
CA ILE A 45 -8.46 -11.43 17.90
C ILE A 45 -9.52 -12.33 18.53
N ILE A 46 -10.56 -12.67 17.78
CA ILE A 46 -11.58 -13.63 18.16
C ILE A 46 -11.51 -14.76 17.14
N PRO A 47 -11.21 -15.99 17.57
CA PRO A 47 -11.08 -17.14 16.67
C PRO A 47 -12.26 -17.25 15.70
N ASP A 48 -11.97 -17.43 14.43
CA ASP A 48 -12.92 -17.58 13.32
C ASP A 48 -13.91 -16.42 13.08
N LYS A 49 -13.77 -15.31 13.81
CA LYS A 49 -14.73 -14.19 13.72
C LYS A 49 -14.11 -12.84 13.47
N LEU A 50 -13.20 -12.40 14.33
CA LEU A 50 -12.64 -11.04 14.28
C LEU A 50 -11.15 -11.09 14.11
N PHE A 51 -10.64 -10.34 13.15
CA PHE A 51 -9.20 -10.18 12.98
C PHE A 51 -8.81 -8.71 12.78
N ALA A 52 -7.60 -8.39 13.24
CA ALA A 52 -6.91 -7.16 12.91
C ALA A 52 -6.10 -7.37 11.65
N ARG A 53 -6.04 -6.36 10.79
CA ARG A 53 -5.29 -6.35 9.54
C ARG A 53 -4.32 -5.19 9.55
N ALA A 54 -3.08 -5.45 9.14
CA ALA A 54 -2.10 -4.46 8.75
C ALA A 54 -1.70 -4.73 7.30
N SER A 55 -1.60 -3.69 6.49
CA SER A 55 -1.28 -3.82 5.06
C SER A 55 -0.37 -2.67 4.63
N TYR A 56 0.57 -3.00 3.75
CA TYR A 56 1.44 -2.03 3.10
C TYR A 56 1.47 -2.33 1.61
N GLY A 57 1.26 -1.30 0.82
CA GLY A 57 1.25 -1.41 -0.63
C GLY A 57 1.81 -0.17 -1.29
N GLY A 58 1.67 -0.08 -2.61
CA GLY A 58 2.08 1.11 -3.31
C GLY A 58 2.12 0.98 -4.82
N ILE A 59 2.40 2.12 -5.42
CA ILE A 59 2.70 2.30 -6.82
C ILE A 59 3.74 3.42 -6.95
N SER A 60 4.71 3.22 -7.84
CA SER A 60 5.62 4.26 -8.30
C SER A 60 5.52 4.36 -9.81
N VAL A 61 5.49 5.60 -10.31
CA VAL A 61 5.47 5.91 -11.74
C VAL A 61 6.54 6.94 -12.00
N SER A 62 7.46 6.62 -12.90
CA SER A 62 8.50 7.54 -13.36
C SER A 62 8.30 7.90 -14.83
N THR A 63 8.65 9.13 -15.16
CA THR A 63 8.70 9.63 -16.53
C THR A 63 10.04 10.31 -16.75
N THR A 64 10.73 9.92 -17.82
CA THR A 64 11.99 10.52 -18.23
C THR A 64 11.78 11.27 -19.55
N SER A 65 12.28 12.47 -19.67
CA SER A 65 12.32 13.28 -20.90
C SER A 65 13.76 13.70 -21.18
N SER A 66 14.13 13.70 -22.45
CA SER A 66 15.45 14.15 -22.93
C SER A 66 15.23 15.22 -23.98
N ASP A 67 15.57 16.44 -23.65
CA ASP A 67 15.39 17.59 -24.53
C ASP A 67 16.74 18.10 -25.07
N PRO A 68 16.90 18.22 -26.40
CA PRO A 68 18.13 18.74 -26.99
C PRO A 68 18.29 20.24 -26.70
N VAL A 69 19.48 20.64 -26.34
CA VAL A 69 19.85 22.03 -26.10
C VAL A 69 20.67 22.55 -27.26
N TYR A 70 20.34 23.76 -27.71
CA TYR A 70 21.01 24.45 -28.80
C TYR A 70 21.55 25.78 -28.29
N ASP A 71 22.70 26.23 -28.84
CA ASP A 71 23.24 27.55 -28.59
C ASP A 71 22.45 28.67 -29.31
N ASP A 72 22.81 29.91 -29.07
CA ASP A 72 22.18 31.08 -29.67
C ASP A 72 22.35 31.14 -31.21
N TYR A 73 23.21 30.30 -31.79
CA TYR A 73 23.44 30.16 -33.22
C TYR A 73 22.74 28.92 -33.82
N GLY A 74 22.03 28.16 -33.02
CA GLY A 74 21.31 26.96 -33.42
C GLY A 74 22.14 25.69 -33.52
N TYR A 75 23.36 25.65 -32.98
CA TYR A 75 24.18 24.46 -32.91
C TYR A 75 23.80 23.63 -31.69
N TYR A 76 23.69 22.31 -31.88
CA TYR A 76 23.44 21.37 -30.79
C TYR A 76 24.63 21.36 -29.82
N ILE A 77 24.37 21.61 -28.55
CA ILE A 77 25.40 21.68 -27.48
C ILE A 77 25.24 20.62 -26.41
N GLY A 78 24.10 19.89 -26.35
CA GLY A 78 23.90 18.84 -25.38
C GLY A 78 22.44 18.44 -25.23
N THR A 79 22.14 17.68 -24.19
CA THR A 79 20.81 17.22 -23.84
C THR A 79 20.57 17.49 -22.37
N ILE A 80 19.40 17.98 -22.01
CA ILE A 80 18.93 18.03 -20.63
C ILE A 80 18.06 16.80 -20.43
N ASP A 81 18.48 15.93 -19.52
CA ASP A 81 17.71 14.77 -19.08
C ASP A 81 16.95 15.16 -17.81
N SER A 82 15.64 15.01 -17.85
CA SER A 82 14.75 15.26 -16.70
C SER A 82 13.99 13.99 -16.34
N GLU A 83 13.92 13.73 -15.04
CA GLU A 83 13.17 12.62 -14.49
C GLU A 83 12.20 13.12 -13.43
N VAL A 84 10.96 12.63 -13.49
CA VAL A 84 9.94 12.88 -12.47
C VAL A 84 9.42 11.53 -12.00
N GLU A 85 9.53 11.27 -10.70
CA GLU A 85 8.98 10.10 -10.05
C GLU A 85 7.87 10.50 -9.08
N LEU A 86 6.74 9.83 -9.17
CA LEU A 86 5.62 9.92 -8.24
C LEU A 86 5.43 8.58 -7.56
N SER A 87 5.54 8.54 -6.24
CA SER A 87 5.31 7.37 -5.42
C SER A 87 4.12 7.57 -4.49
N LEU A 88 3.23 6.56 -4.44
CA LEU A 88 2.06 6.50 -3.55
C LEU A 88 2.13 5.20 -2.75
N ASN A 89 2.29 5.29 -1.42
CA ASN A 89 2.50 4.14 -0.56
C ASN A 89 1.52 4.14 0.62
N PRO A 90 0.34 3.47 0.51
CA PRO A 90 -0.60 3.36 1.62
C PRO A 90 -0.15 2.35 2.68
N LEU A 91 -0.23 2.77 3.94
CA LEU A 91 -0.15 1.92 5.12
C LEU A 91 -1.55 1.84 5.73
N CYS A 92 -2.13 0.63 5.78
CA CYS A 92 -3.50 0.45 6.24
C CYS A 92 -3.54 -0.36 7.55
N LEU A 93 -4.44 0.05 8.44
CA LEU A 93 -4.78 -0.69 9.66
C LEU A 93 -6.29 -0.82 9.75
N GLY A 94 -6.79 -2.01 10.07
CA GLY A 94 -8.22 -2.25 10.14
C GLY A 94 -8.62 -3.44 10.99
N ALA A 95 -9.93 -3.57 11.16
CA ALA A 95 -10.54 -4.72 11.80
C ALA A 95 -11.68 -5.25 10.92
N HIS A 96 -11.77 -6.57 10.81
CA HIS A 96 -12.70 -7.24 9.92
C HIS A 96 -13.39 -8.37 10.66
N TYR A 97 -14.66 -8.53 10.40
CA TYR A 97 -15.48 -9.61 10.94
C TYR A 97 -15.82 -10.62 9.85
N MET A 98 -15.74 -11.91 10.18
CA MET A 98 -16.00 -13.02 9.27
C MET A 98 -17.21 -13.83 9.70
N PHE A 99 -17.96 -14.31 8.70
CA PHE A 99 -19.10 -15.19 8.85
C PHE A 99 -18.92 -16.43 7.96
N GLY A 100 -19.15 -17.61 8.48
CA GLY A 100 -19.08 -18.85 7.72
C GLY A 100 -18.03 -19.83 8.24
N LYS A 101 -17.81 -20.91 7.51
CA LYS A 101 -16.83 -21.96 7.88
C LYS A 101 -15.61 -21.91 6.95
N LYS A 102 -15.60 -22.69 5.87
CA LYS A 102 -14.53 -22.68 4.84
C LYS A 102 -14.69 -21.49 3.89
N TRP A 103 -15.92 -21.27 3.44
CA TRP A 103 -16.31 -20.07 2.71
C TRP A 103 -16.84 -19.06 3.72
N LYS A 104 -16.20 -17.94 3.79
CA LYS A 104 -16.50 -16.89 4.76
C LYS A 104 -16.87 -15.60 4.02
N ALA A 105 -17.97 -14.99 4.43
CA ALA A 105 -18.22 -13.60 4.10
C ALA A 105 -17.42 -12.72 5.08
N GLU A 106 -16.92 -11.61 4.61
CA GLU A 106 -16.08 -10.67 5.38
C GLU A 106 -16.64 -9.26 5.27
N ILE A 107 -16.72 -8.56 6.38
CA ILE A 107 -17.03 -7.13 6.45
C ILE A 107 -16.08 -6.47 7.43
N GLY A 108 -15.60 -5.30 7.08
CA GLY A 108 -14.67 -4.58 7.94
C GLY A 108 -14.39 -3.17 7.48
N GLY A 109 -13.38 -2.58 8.09
CA GLY A 109 -12.90 -1.27 7.73
C GLY A 109 -11.75 -0.84 8.60
N GLY A 110 -11.24 0.34 8.33
CA GLY A 110 -10.10 0.88 9.03
C GLY A 110 -9.65 2.23 8.50
N ILE A 111 -8.41 2.54 8.79
CA ILE A 111 -7.74 3.75 8.35
C ILE A 111 -6.60 3.39 7.41
N SER A 112 -6.33 4.26 6.46
CA SER A 112 -5.22 4.17 5.52
C SER A 112 -4.46 5.49 5.52
N TYR A 113 -3.19 5.46 5.87
CA TYR A 113 -2.30 6.61 5.74
C TYR A 113 -1.54 6.49 4.42
N TRP A 114 -1.79 7.44 3.53
CA TRP A 114 -1.20 7.51 2.21
C TRP A 114 0.02 8.39 2.25
N MET A 115 1.19 7.82 1.99
CA MET A 115 2.44 8.54 1.83
C MET A 115 2.63 8.85 0.36
N ILE A 116 2.86 10.13 0.05
CA ILE A 116 3.14 10.63 -1.29
C ILE A 116 4.56 11.13 -1.30
N ALA A 117 5.35 10.72 -2.28
CA ALA A 117 6.66 11.32 -2.56
C ALA A 117 6.70 11.71 -4.05
N ILE A 118 7.19 12.90 -4.31
CA ILE A 118 7.43 13.44 -5.65
C ILE A 118 8.89 13.82 -5.72
N ASP A 119 9.62 13.14 -6.56
CA ASP A 119 11.02 13.43 -6.84
C ASP A 119 11.15 13.93 -8.28
N ALA A 120 11.76 15.07 -8.47
CA ALA A 120 12.05 15.63 -9.78
C ALA A 120 13.53 15.99 -9.88
N SER A 121 14.19 15.54 -10.92
CA SER A 121 15.59 15.87 -11.20
C SER A 121 15.78 16.31 -12.64
N ALA A 122 16.71 17.24 -12.86
CA ALA A 122 17.15 17.64 -14.18
C ALA A 122 18.67 17.72 -14.18
N GLU A 123 19.30 17.01 -15.10
CA GLU A 123 20.76 17.02 -15.30
C GLU A 123 21.09 17.54 -16.70
N ASP A 124 22.03 18.48 -16.77
CA ASP A 124 22.56 18.99 -18.02
C ASP A 124 23.86 18.24 -18.36
N ALA A 125 23.82 17.42 -19.40
CA ALA A 125 24.96 16.64 -19.85
C ALA A 125 26.08 17.51 -20.46
N ALA A 126 25.79 18.77 -20.78
CA ALA A 126 26.75 19.69 -21.43
C ALA A 126 27.47 20.62 -20.43
N SER A 127 27.01 20.75 -19.21
CA SER A 127 27.60 21.65 -18.21
C SER A 127 28.07 20.88 -16.96
N ASP A 128 29.25 21.28 -16.46
CA ASP A 128 29.78 20.85 -15.16
C ASP A 128 29.03 21.50 -13.97
N VAL A 129 27.88 22.09 -14.25
CA VAL A 129 26.95 22.67 -13.27
C VAL A 129 26.02 21.55 -12.80
N GLY A 130 26.17 21.17 -11.56
CA GLY A 130 25.40 20.09 -10.95
C GLY A 130 23.89 20.21 -11.18
N GLY A 131 23.25 19.06 -11.40
CA GLY A 131 21.82 18.94 -11.65
C GLY A 131 20.97 19.53 -10.52
N ILE A 132 19.77 19.94 -10.85
CA ILE A 132 18.75 20.42 -9.90
C ILE A 132 17.88 19.23 -9.51
N SER A 133 17.73 19.00 -8.21
CA SER A 133 16.77 18.01 -7.69
C SER A 133 15.81 18.67 -6.70
N ILE A 134 14.53 18.31 -6.82
CA ILE A 134 13.47 18.74 -5.91
C ILE A 134 12.81 17.46 -5.40
N SER A 135 12.68 17.35 -4.08
CA SER A 135 11.95 16.24 -3.44
C SER A 135 10.93 16.82 -2.48
N GLU A 136 9.70 16.39 -2.63
CA GLU A 136 8.57 16.79 -1.78
C GLU A 136 7.86 15.55 -1.26
N ASP A 137 7.74 15.48 0.08
CA ASP A 137 7.03 14.40 0.77
C ASP A 137 5.77 14.92 1.44
N GLY A 138 4.71 14.14 1.35
CA GLY A 138 3.44 14.45 1.98
C GLY A 138 2.68 13.21 2.39
N GLY A 139 1.55 13.42 3.05
CA GLY A 139 0.68 12.30 3.37
C GLY A 139 -0.66 12.75 3.92
N PHE A 140 -1.66 11.88 3.78
CA PHE A 140 -3.00 12.13 4.26
C PHE A 140 -3.67 10.84 4.75
N LEU A 141 -4.65 11.02 5.63
CA LEU A 141 -5.40 9.92 6.23
C LEU A 141 -6.73 9.75 5.50
N MET A 142 -7.07 8.49 5.22
CA MET A 142 -8.37 8.11 4.65
C MET A 142 -9.01 7.02 5.50
N PHE A 143 -10.34 6.94 5.42
CA PHE A 143 -11.09 5.81 5.95
C PHE A 143 -11.46 4.87 4.83
N TYR A 144 -11.47 3.57 5.11
CA TYR A 144 -11.96 2.58 4.18
C TYR A 144 -12.91 1.61 4.86
N THR A 145 -13.80 1.07 4.09
CA THR A 145 -14.61 -0.10 4.44
C THR A 145 -14.24 -1.25 3.51
N SER A 146 -14.60 -2.48 3.85
CA SER A 146 -14.33 -3.65 3.02
C SER A 146 -15.45 -4.66 3.17
N VAL A 147 -15.88 -5.19 2.03
CA VAL A 147 -16.86 -6.29 1.96
C VAL A 147 -16.34 -7.31 0.97
N GLY A 148 -16.37 -8.58 1.33
CA GLY A 148 -15.85 -9.61 0.44
C GLY A 148 -16.19 -11.03 0.86
N PHE A 149 -15.61 -11.95 0.10
CA PHE A 149 -15.65 -13.37 0.35
C PHE A 149 -14.24 -13.91 0.43
N ARG A 150 -14.08 -14.91 1.31
CA ARG A 150 -12.81 -15.59 1.52
C ARG A 150 -13.02 -17.09 1.56
N TYR A 151 -12.16 -17.80 0.85
CA TYR A 151 -11.94 -19.22 1.11
C TYR A 151 -10.76 -19.37 2.06
N GLN A 152 -10.96 -20.01 3.18
CA GLN A 152 -9.92 -20.27 4.18
C GLN A 152 -10.23 -21.58 4.90
N ASN A 153 -9.31 -22.55 4.78
CA ASN A 153 -9.47 -23.81 5.49
C ASN A 153 -9.23 -23.59 7.01
N PRO A 154 -10.11 -24.08 7.90
CA PRO A 154 -9.89 -23.97 9.36
C PRO A 154 -8.62 -24.64 9.88
N GLU A 155 -8.04 -25.57 9.15
CA GLU A 155 -6.82 -26.31 9.52
C GLU A 155 -5.55 -25.66 9.02
N GLY A 156 -5.61 -24.59 8.26
CA GLY A 156 -4.47 -23.93 7.68
C GLY A 156 -4.33 -24.08 6.18
N GLY A 157 -3.35 -23.40 5.65
CA GLY A 157 -3.01 -23.51 4.26
C GLY A 157 -3.46 -22.32 3.43
N ILE A 158 -3.65 -22.56 2.16
CA ILE A 158 -3.96 -21.52 1.17
C ILE A 158 -5.30 -20.85 1.50
N ASN A 159 -5.34 -19.55 1.41
CA ASN A 159 -6.56 -18.74 1.42
C ASN A 159 -6.64 -17.87 0.17
N VAL A 160 -7.87 -17.62 -0.27
CA VAL A 160 -8.17 -16.76 -1.41
C VAL A 160 -9.23 -15.76 -0.99
N LYS A 161 -9.04 -14.49 -1.33
CA LYS A 161 -9.98 -13.40 -1.04
C LYS A 161 -10.45 -12.74 -2.33
N LEU A 162 -11.69 -12.30 -2.32
CA LEU A 162 -12.27 -11.46 -3.36
C LEU A 162 -13.24 -10.47 -2.71
N GLY A 163 -13.16 -9.20 -3.06
CA GLY A 163 -14.06 -8.21 -2.48
C GLY A 163 -13.94 -6.84 -3.10
N VAL A 164 -14.58 -5.89 -2.42
CA VAL A 164 -14.54 -4.47 -2.75
C VAL A 164 -14.26 -3.68 -1.48
N SER A 165 -13.36 -2.72 -1.56
CA SER A 165 -12.98 -1.84 -0.47
C SER A 165 -13.29 -0.38 -0.84
N PRO A 166 -14.51 0.11 -0.58
CA PRO A 166 -14.82 1.52 -0.73
C PRO A 166 -13.94 2.38 0.18
N THR A 167 -13.25 3.34 -0.41
CA THR A 167 -12.40 4.31 0.29
C THR A 167 -13.09 5.67 0.26
N ILE A 168 -13.15 6.32 1.41
CA ILE A 168 -13.81 7.62 1.57
C ILE A 168 -12.72 8.67 1.77
N ALA A 169 -12.59 9.54 0.79
CA ALA A 169 -11.77 10.75 0.87
C ALA A 169 -12.67 11.95 1.14
N SER A 170 -12.27 12.83 2.06
CA SER A 170 -12.95 14.09 2.31
C SER A 170 -11.98 15.23 2.06
N PHE A 171 -12.32 16.11 1.13
CA PHE A 171 -11.54 17.29 0.77
C PHE A 171 -12.46 18.51 0.76
N GLU A 172 -12.12 19.56 1.50
CA GLU A 172 -12.82 20.86 1.52
C GLU A 172 -14.35 20.79 1.69
N GLY A 173 -14.85 19.77 2.43
CA GLY A 173 -16.28 19.58 2.69
C GLY A 173 -17.01 18.72 1.64
N GLU A 174 -16.33 18.32 0.57
CA GLU A 174 -16.84 17.33 -0.37
C GLU A 174 -16.29 15.94 -0.03
N SER A 175 -17.08 14.89 -0.19
CA SER A 175 -16.66 13.51 0.00
C SER A 175 -16.78 12.72 -1.29
N ALA A 176 -15.71 12.06 -1.67
CA ALA A 176 -15.68 11.12 -2.78
C ALA A 176 -15.53 9.69 -2.26
N THR A 177 -16.28 8.76 -2.84
CA THR A 177 -16.14 7.33 -2.54
C THR A 177 -15.63 6.61 -3.77
N LEU A 178 -14.51 5.93 -3.62
CA LEU A 178 -13.88 5.17 -4.68
C LEU A 178 -13.96 3.67 -4.34
N PRO A 179 -14.72 2.87 -5.08
CA PRO A 179 -14.79 1.42 -4.86
C PRO A 179 -13.56 0.75 -5.48
N TRP A 180 -12.72 0.14 -4.63
CA TRP A 180 -11.57 -0.64 -5.07
C TRP A 180 -11.89 -2.14 -5.01
N PRO A 181 -12.06 -2.82 -6.16
CA PRO A 181 -12.12 -4.28 -6.17
C PRO A 181 -10.75 -4.83 -5.75
N HIS A 182 -10.74 -5.98 -5.09
CA HIS A 182 -9.50 -6.64 -4.70
C HIS A 182 -9.58 -8.15 -4.82
N ILE A 183 -8.45 -8.75 -5.13
CA ILE A 183 -8.23 -10.18 -5.07
C ILE A 183 -6.96 -10.47 -4.28
N GLY A 184 -7.02 -11.42 -3.36
CA GLY A 184 -5.88 -11.79 -2.51
C GLY A 184 -5.62 -13.28 -2.51
N LEU A 185 -4.34 -13.64 -2.43
CA LEU A 185 -3.86 -15.00 -2.28
C LEU A 185 -2.85 -15.05 -1.14
N GLY A 186 -3.02 -16.00 -0.23
CA GLY A 186 -2.16 -16.09 0.93
C GLY A 186 -2.16 -17.46 1.63
N TYR A 187 -1.59 -17.45 2.82
CA TYR A 187 -1.39 -18.61 3.65
C TYR A 187 -1.77 -18.32 5.10
N SER A 188 -2.53 -19.21 5.70
CA SER A 188 -3.00 -19.15 7.09
C SER A 188 -2.27 -20.17 7.95
N PHE A 189 -1.79 -19.76 9.15
CA PHE A 189 -1.00 -20.60 10.07
C PHE A 189 -1.22 -20.24 11.53
#